data_75ddffdfe1085a9689b50f227bdcca28
#
_entry.id   75ddffdfe1085a9689b50f227bdcca28
#
_cell.length_a   1.000
_cell.length_b   1.000
_cell.length_c   1.000
_cell.angle_alpha   90.00
_cell.angle_beta   90.00
_cell.angle_gamma   90.00
#
_symmetry.space_group_name_H-M   'P 1'
#
loop_
_entity.id
_entity.type
_entity.pdbx_description
1 polymer ?
#
loop_
_entity_poly.entity_id
_entity_poly.type
_entity_poly.pdbx_seq_one_letter_code
_entity_poly.pdbx_strand_id
1 'polypeptide(L)'
;MERKPMTTLPSLTSLGRMVWPAAALLALAAVPASAESPAPVEAAKPYVRPDVAAFLAAFYAHPRPDLTREMLVQLHKMPPAALAAMAQRDLPPGAVTTREVTMPGPAGPIALRLFDPRPTRGPGPVVVFYHGGGYVLGNIDTHAGLAAEIARQLDLPVVSVEYRLAPENPWPAAPDDGEAAARWVAANGKAFGRQFTGLVLSGDSAGGNLTLVTSAALRDKPAALPVVLQIPMYPATDFAKVYPSNRDFAAGYTLDTESLASFAAHYAADPQSLRASPILGDLAGLPPTVLVTAGLDPLRDQGRAYAAKLVAAGVPTAFYEGRGLIHGFATYRKAIPSAQVDTVAFLHIARAMLDGQAASKK
;
A
#
# COMPACT_ATOMS: atom_id res chain seq x y z
N MET A 1 47.38 -58.73 10.64
CA MET A 1 47.95 -58.49 11.98
C MET A 1 47.36 -57.13 12.45
N GLU A 2 46.58 -56.96 13.41
CA GLU A 2 46.05 -57.71 14.53
C GLU A 2 44.63 -57.25 14.84
N ARG A 3 43.75 -58.19 15.07
CA ARG A 3 42.36 -57.90 15.60
C ARG A 3 42.50 -57.64 17.10
N LYS A 4 41.74 -56.73 17.63
CA LYS A 4 41.40 -56.70 19.07
C LYS A 4 39.92 -56.27 19.29
N PRO A 5 39.35 -56.66 20.43
CA PRO A 5 38.07 -57.39 20.42
C PRO A 5 36.88 -56.55 20.95
N MET A 6 35.73 -57.07 20.67
CA MET A 6 34.43 -56.69 21.29
C MET A 6 34.45 -56.78 22.78
N THR A 7 33.96 -55.75 23.47
CA THR A 7 33.56 -55.81 24.89
C THR A 7 32.04 -55.73 25.01
N THR A 8 31.57 -56.68 25.75
CA THR A 8 30.23 -57.10 26.06
C THR A 8 29.41 -56.08 26.84
N LEU A 9 28.13 -56.02 26.53
CA LEU A 9 27.05 -55.40 27.31
C LEU A 9 26.84 -56.12 28.66
N PRO A 10 26.51 -55.42 29.76
CA PRO A 10 25.89 -56.04 30.91
C PRO A 10 24.37 -55.89 30.91
N SER A 11 23.75 -56.96 31.39
CA SER A 11 22.34 -57.31 31.42
C SER A 11 21.46 -56.40 32.28
N LEU A 12 20.22 -56.26 31.81
CA LEU A 12 19.02 -55.81 32.53
C LEU A 12 18.74 -56.72 33.75
N THR A 13 18.55 -56.14 34.92
CA THR A 13 17.56 -56.59 35.94
C THR A 13 17.40 -55.51 37.00
N SER A 14 16.24 -54.85 37.06
CA SER A 14 15.36 -54.70 38.21
C SER A 14 14.20 -53.76 37.87
N LEU A 15 13.03 -54.39 37.65
CA LEU A 15 11.72 -53.75 37.62
C LEU A 15 11.34 -53.30 39.02
N GLY A 16 11.37 -51.99 39.27
CA GLY A 16 10.64 -51.35 40.35
C GLY A 16 9.24 -50.97 39.88
N ARG A 17 8.23 -51.71 40.31
CA ARG A 17 6.80 -51.38 40.11
C ARG A 17 6.49 -50.11 40.91
N MET A 18 6.28 -49.01 40.21
CA MET A 18 5.67 -47.81 40.80
C MET A 18 4.19 -47.86 40.54
N VAL A 19 3.42 -48.16 41.61
CA VAL A 19 1.97 -48.18 41.60
C VAL A 19 1.47 -46.73 41.65
N TRP A 20 0.77 -46.34 40.60
CA TRP A 20 0.01 -45.08 40.61
C TRP A 20 -1.36 -45.33 41.17
N PRO A 21 -1.91 -44.52 42.08
CA PRO A 21 -3.28 -44.66 42.53
C PRO A 21 -4.23 -44.18 41.42
N ALA A 22 -5.18 -45.07 41.06
CA ALA A 22 -6.28 -44.74 40.21
C ALA A 22 -7.32 -43.86 40.95
N ALA A 23 -8.07 -43.13 40.10
CA ALA A 23 -9.32 -42.45 40.42
C ALA A 23 -9.24 -40.98 40.87
N ALA A 24 -9.28 -40.11 39.87
CA ALA A 24 -10.11 -38.91 39.93
C ALA A 24 -11.04 -38.92 38.72
N LEU A 25 -12.22 -39.53 38.90
CA LEU A 25 -13.36 -39.32 37.97
C LEU A 25 -13.77 -37.85 38.07
N LEU A 26 -13.41 -37.04 37.08
CA LEU A 26 -14.05 -35.75 36.86
C LEU A 26 -15.47 -36.02 36.36
N ALA A 27 -16.45 -35.79 37.19
CA ALA A 27 -17.86 -35.72 36.83
C ALA A 27 -17.99 -34.52 35.83
N LEU A 28 -18.16 -34.80 34.53
CA LEU A 28 -18.70 -33.82 33.60
C LEU A 28 -20.14 -33.54 34.03
N ALA A 29 -20.36 -32.44 34.75
CA ALA A 29 -21.68 -31.88 34.94
C ALA A 29 -22.19 -31.48 33.54
N ALA A 30 -23.27 -32.14 33.09
CA ALA A 30 -24.01 -31.78 31.90
C ALA A 30 -24.54 -30.36 32.08
N VAL A 31 -23.94 -29.40 31.37
CA VAL A 31 -24.48 -28.04 31.23
C VAL A 31 -25.77 -28.19 30.40
N PRO A 32 -26.93 -27.73 30.90
CA PRO A 32 -28.16 -27.79 30.12
C PRO A 32 -27.97 -26.95 28.83
N ALA A 33 -28.24 -27.58 27.69
CA ALA A 33 -28.23 -26.93 26.39
C ALA A 33 -29.51 -26.07 26.24
N SER A 34 -29.49 -24.90 26.89
CA SER A 34 -30.44 -23.79 26.66
C SER A 34 -29.73 -22.47 26.84
N ALA A 35 -28.61 -22.30 26.13
CA ALA A 35 -28.16 -20.98 25.84
C ALA A 35 -28.93 -20.50 24.61
N GLU A 36 -29.94 -19.66 24.80
CA GLU A 36 -30.49 -18.82 23.73
C GLU A 36 -29.31 -18.19 22.99
N SER A 37 -29.27 -18.37 21.67
CA SER A 37 -28.27 -17.65 20.85
C SER A 37 -28.36 -16.17 21.19
N PRO A 38 -27.28 -15.51 21.60
CA PRO A 38 -27.34 -14.09 21.87
C PRO A 38 -27.94 -13.38 20.65
N ALA A 39 -28.92 -12.51 20.91
CA ALA A 39 -29.52 -11.67 19.87
C ALA A 39 -28.40 -11.03 19.03
N PRO A 40 -28.58 -10.90 17.70
CA PRO A 40 -27.59 -10.25 16.86
C PRO A 40 -27.21 -8.90 17.49
N VAL A 41 -25.98 -8.76 17.94
CA VAL A 41 -25.47 -7.47 18.41
C VAL A 41 -25.55 -6.56 17.20
N GLU A 42 -26.45 -5.58 17.23
CA GLU A 42 -26.55 -4.54 16.21
C GLU A 42 -25.14 -3.94 16.05
N ALA A 43 -24.55 -4.10 14.86
CA ALA A 43 -23.20 -3.65 14.64
C ALA A 43 -23.12 -2.15 14.90
N ALA A 44 -22.37 -1.76 15.93
CA ALA A 44 -22.22 -0.36 16.30
C ALA A 44 -21.77 0.43 15.06
N LYS A 45 -22.43 1.57 14.81
CA LYS A 45 -22.06 2.45 13.69
C LYS A 45 -20.58 2.76 13.75
N PRO A 46 -19.85 2.70 12.63
CA PRO A 46 -18.42 2.96 12.62
C PRO A 46 -18.15 4.41 13.06
N TYR A 47 -17.05 4.59 13.79
CA TYR A 47 -16.60 5.93 14.17
C TYR A 47 -16.18 6.72 12.94
N VAL A 48 -16.76 7.89 12.74
CA VAL A 48 -16.45 8.87 11.69
C VAL A 48 -15.92 10.13 12.36
N ARG A 49 -14.78 10.66 11.91
CA ARG A 49 -14.26 11.92 12.45
C ARG A 49 -15.19 13.09 12.08
N PRO A 50 -15.32 14.15 12.91
CA PRO A 50 -16.22 15.26 12.63
C PRO A 50 -15.96 15.97 11.29
N ASP A 51 -14.68 16.19 10.93
CA ASP A 51 -14.29 16.79 9.66
C ASP A 51 -14.51 15.86 8.46
N VAL A 52 -14.38 14.55 8.65
CA VAL A 52 -14.76 13.54 7.64
C VAL A 52 -16.27 13.55 7.43
N ALA A 53 -17.07 13.60 8.50
CA ALA A 53 -18.53 13.68 8.38
C ALA A 53 -18.98 14.93 7.63
N ALA A 54 -18.38 16.09 7.93
CA ALA A 54 -18.66 17.34 7.22
C ALA A 54 -18.27 17.25 5.73
N PHE A 55 -17.10 16.64 5.42
CA PHE A 55 -16.67 16.41 4.06
C PHE A 55 -17.63 15.50 3.30
N LEU A 56 -18.05 14.38 3.90
CA LEU A 56 -18.98 13.42 3.27
C LEU A 56 -20.34 14.07 2.99
N ALA A 57 -20.85 14.86 3.92
CA ALA A 57 -22.09 15.60 3.70
C ALA A 57 -22.00 16.53 2.49
N ALA A 58 -20.90 17.29 2.36
CA ALA A 58 -20.66 18.16 1.21
C ALA A 58 -20.42 17.36 -0.10
N PHE A 59 -19.70 16.24 -0.01
CA PHE A 59 -19.40 15.38 -1.16
C PHE A 59 -20.65 14.75 -1.79
N TYR A 60 -21.62 14.34 -0.96
CA TYR A 60 -22.88 13.73 -1.39
C TYR A 60 -24.03 14.73 -1.60
N ALA A 61 -23.80 16.03 -1.38
CA ALA A 61 -24.80 17.07 -1.66
C ALA A 61 -25.12 17.20 -3.16
N HIS A 62 -24.24 16.70 -4.03
CA HIS A 62 -24.40 16.76 -5.47
C HIS A 62 -24.32 15.37 -6.11
N PRO A 63 -25.11 15.10 -7.17
CA PRO A 63 -24.99 13.87 -7.93
C PRO A 63 -23.57 13.71 -8.49
N ARG A 64 -23.07 12.50 -8.49
CA ARG A 64 -21.80 12.15 -9.14
C ARG A 64 -22.10 11.58 -10.54
N PRO A 65 -21.38 12.01 -11.56
CA PRO A 65 -21.54 11.41 -12.88
C PRO A 65 -20.96 9.99 -12.90
N ASP A 66 -21.55 9.12 -13.69
CA ASP A 66 -21.01 7.80 -13.97
C ASP A 66 -19.66 7.93 -14.69
N LEU A 67 -18.69 7.14 -14.31
CA LEU A 67 -17.39 7.10 -14.96
C LEU A 67 -17.48 6.22 -16.23
N THR A 68 -18.16 6.74 -17.27
CA THR A 68 -18.22 6.04 -18.55
C THR A 68 -16.87 6.10 -19.26
N ARG A 69 -16.66 5.18 -20.23
CA ARG A 69 -15.45 5.17 -21.07
C ARG A 69 -15.24 6.51 -21.76
N GLU A 70 -16.31 7.05 -22.34
CA GLU A 70 -16.30 8.32 -23.07
C GLU A 70 -15.89 9.48 -22.18
N MET A 71 -16.45 9.53 -20.97
CA MET A 71 -16.11 10.56 -19.97
C MET A 71 -14.64 10.45 -19.56
N LEU A 72 -14.13 9.26 -19.27
CA LEU A 72 -12.73 9.05 -18.89
C LEU A 72 -11.79 9.51 -20.03
N VAL A 73 -12.06 9.11 -21.27
CA VAL A 73 -11.27 9.56 -22.45
C VAL A 73 -11.30 11.08 -22.63
N GLN A 74 -12.41 11.75 -22.29
CA GLN A 74 -12.46 13.22 -22.33
C GLN A 74 -11.67 13.85 -21.19
N LEU A 75 -11.75 13.29 -19.97
CA LEU A 75 -10.95 13.75 -18.84
C LEU A 75 -9.45 13.64 -19.14
N HIS A 76 -8.99 12.52 -19.75
CA HIS A 76 -7.57 12.33 -20.08
C HIS A 76 -7.05 13.31 -21.13
N LYS A 77 -7.93 13.92 -21.95
CA LYS A 77 -7.56 14.98 -22.90
C LYS A 77 -7.48 16.37 -22.27
N MET A 78 -8.00 16.53 -21.05
CA MET A 78 -7.93 17.83 -20.39
C MET A 78 -6.49 18.15 -19.97
N PRO A 79 -6.11 19.44 -19.95
CA PRO A 79 -4.82 19.84 -19.38
C PRO A 79 -4.69 19.32 -17.94
N PRO A 80 -3.56 18.71 -17.55
CA PRO A 80 -3.37 18.14 -16.21
C PRO A 80 -3.65 19.15 -15.08
N ALA A 81 -3.23 20.40 -15.24
CA ALA A 81 -3.50 21.47 -14.28
C ALA A 81 -5.01 21.80 -14.13
N ALA A 82 -5.81 21.63 -15.18
CA ALA A 82 -7.26 21.81 -15.10
C ALA A 82 -7.91 20.68 -14.28
N LEU A 83 -7.47 19.44 -14.46
CA LEU A 83 -7.91 18.31 -13.64
C LEU A 83 -7.54 18.52 -12.15
N ALA A 84 -6.31 18.97 -11.89
CA ALA A 84 -5.88 19.29 -10.53
C ALA A 84 -6.72 20.42 -9.92
N ALA A 85 -7.08 21.44 -10.70
CA ALA A 85 -7.96 22.52 -10.24
C ALA A 85 -9.37 22.04 -9.90
N MET A 86 -9.91 21.06 -10.60
CA MET A 86 -11.20 20.43 -10.30
C MET A 86 -11.13 19.57 -9.02
N ALA A 87 -9.97 18.98 -8.75
CA ALA A 87 -9.73 18.06 -7.65
C ALA A 87 -9.21 18.75 -6.36
N GLN A 88 -9.43 20.06 -6.15
CA GLN A 88 -8.86 20.91 -5.07
C GLN A 88 -9.23 20.49 -3.62
N ARG A 89 -9.00 19.23 -3.27
CA ARG A 89 -9.26 18.66 -1.94
C ARG A 89 -8.01 18.51 -1.09
N ASP A 90 -6.84 18.59 -1.73
CA ASP A 90 -5.54 18.47 -1.08
C ASP A 90 -4.88 19.82 -0.83
N LEU A 91 -3.86 19.82 0.04
CA LEU A 91 -2.98 20.97 0.25
C LEU A 91 -2.10 21.19 -0.99
N PRO A 92 -1.79 22.44 -1.34
CA PRO A 92 -0.88 22.71 -2.46
C PRO A 92 0.55 22.21 -2.15
N PRO A 93 1.39 22.01 -3.19
CA PRO A 93 2.76 21.49 -3.02
C PRO A 93 3.63 22.30 -2.06
N GLY A 94 3.37 23.62 -1.91
CA GLY A 94 4.18 24.51 -1.08
C GLY A 94 5.61 24.70 -1.65
N ALA A 95 6.55 25.04 -0.78
CA ALA A 95 7.94 25.36 -1.18
C ALA A 95 8.72 24.06 -1.42
N VAL A 96 8.74 23.59 -2.65
CA VAL A 96 9.58 22.50 -3.16
C VAL A 96 10.13 22.89 -4.53
N THR A 97 11.36 22.48 -4.85
CA THR A 97 11.88 22.58 -6.22
C THR A 97 11.31 21.44 -7.06
N THR A 98 10.95 21.74 -8.31
CA THR A 98 10.44 20.73 -9.25
C THR A 98 11.33 20.66 -10.48
N ARG A 99 11.39 19.49 -11.11
CA ARG A 99 12.06 19.27 -12.39
C ARG A 99 11.29 18.23 -13.19
N GLU A 100 10.91 18.60 -14.41
CA GLU A 100 10.34 17.68 -15.37
C GLU A 100 11.44 16.88 -16.06
N VAL A 101 11.21 15.59 -16.23
CA VAL A 101 12.08 14.67 -16.95
C VAL A 101 11.17 13.72 -17.76
N THR A 102 11.62 13.36 -18.96
CA THR A 102 10.93 12.36 -19.77
C THR A 102 11.83 11.14 -19.90
N MET A 103 11.29 9.95 -19.67
CA MET A 103 11.98 8.68 -19.85
C MET A 103 11.40 7.86 -21.01
N PRO A 104 12.18 6.99 -21.66
CA PRO A 104 11.64 6.00 -22.56
C PRO A 104 10.88 4.94 -21.74
N GLY A 105 9.60 4.76 -22.03
CA GLY A 105 8.74 3.75 -21.43
C GLY A 105 8.46 2.58 -22.36
N PRO A 106 7.75 1.53 -21.89
CA PRO A 106 7.46 0.32 -22.66
C PRO A 106 6.67 0.54 -23.94
N ALA A 107 5.83 1.59 -24.00
CA ALA A 107 4.99 1.88 -25.18
C ALA A 107 5.05 3.37 -25.60
N GLY A 108 6.09 4.07 -25.20
CA GLY A 108 6.29 5.48 -25.52
C GLY A 108 6.90 6.25 -24.35
N PRO A 109 7.10 7.56 -24.48
CA PRO A 109 7.68 8.37 -23.43
C PRO A 109 6.77 8.46 -22.21
N ILE A 110 7.36 8.41 -21.02
CA ILE A 110 6.69 8.60 -19.72
C ILE A 110 7.24 9.88 -19.09
N ALA A 111 6.34 10.79 -18.70
CA ALA A 111 6.72 11.98 -17.96
C ALA A 111 6.97 11.63 -16.47
N LEU A 112 8.00 12.23 -15.91
CA LEU A 112 8.39 12.13 -14.52
C LEU A 112 8.56 13.53 -13.97
N ARG A 113 8.11 13.78 -12.73
CA ARG A 113 8.36 15.03 -12.03
C ARG A 113 9.05 14.79 -10.71
N LEU A 114 10.21 15.42 -10.56
CA LEU A 114 10.91 15.50 -9.27
C LEU A 114 10.26 16.58 -8.39
N PHE A 115 10.05 16.26 -7.11
CA PHE A 115 9.77 17.19 -6.02
C PHE A 115 10.87 17.05 -4.99
N ASP A 116 11.58 18.14 -4.67
CA ASP A 116 12.67 18.11 -3.68
C ASP A 116 12.55 19.32 -2.75
N PRO A 117 12.48 19.13 -1.43
CA PRO A 117 12.44 20.23 -0.47
C PRO A 117 13.80 20.96 -0.35
N ARG A 118 14.88 20.41 -0.93
CA ARG A 118 16.21 21.00 -0.93
C ARG A 118 16.71 21.28 -2.35
N PRO A 119 17.22 22.48 -2.64
CA PRO A 119 17.78 22.80 -3.96
C PRO A 119 19.04 21.99 -4.26
N THR A 120 19.82 21.67 -3.22
CA THR A 120 21.05 20.86 -3.30
C THR A 120 21.03 19.76 -2.25
N ARG A 121 21.61 18.61 -2.59
CA ARG A 121 21.59 17.42 -1.75
C ARG A 121 22.79 16.50 -2.07
N GLY A 122 23.40 15.91 -1.05
CA GLY A 122 24.34 14.80 -1.20
C GLY A 122 23.67 13.51 -1.69
N PRO A 123 24.46 12.44 -1.91
CA PRO A 123 23.92 11.13 -2.26
C PRO A 123 22.92 10.62 -1.22
N GLY A 124 21.83 10.00 -1.67
CA GLY A 124 20.79 9.48 -0.79
C GLY A 124 19.69 8.72 -1.53
N PRO A 125 18.73 8.13 -0.83
CA PRO A 125 17.58 7.47 -1.45
C PRO A 125 16.68 8.46 -2.20
N VAL A 126 15.86 7.91 -3.11
CA VAL A 126 14.79 8.61 -3.82
C VAL A 126 13.48 7.88 -3.64
N VAL A 127 12.39 8.60 -3.46
CA VAL A 127 11.05 8.04 -3.52
C VAL A 127 10.59 7.99 -4.97
N VAL A 128 10.14 6.84 -5.45
CA VAL A 128 9.36 6.71 -6.70
C VAL A 128 7.90 6.62 -6.29
N PHE A 129 7.11 7.58 -6.71
CA PHE A 129 5.72 7.74 -6.29
C PHE A 129 4.76 7.47 -7.45
N TYR A 130 3.77 6.61 -7.18
CA TYR A 130 2.69 6.27 -8.09
C TYR A 130 1.38 6.83 -7.54
N HIS A 131 0.69 7.65 -8.32
CA HIS A 131 -0.57 8.27 -7.92
C HIS A 131 -1.72 7.26 -7.87
N GLY A 132 -2.75 7.55 -7.08
CA GLY A 132 -4.01 6.81 -7.03
C GLY A 132 -4.97 7.18 -8.17
N GLY A 133 -6.19 6.64 -8.10
CA GLY A 133 -7.26 6.92 -9.08
C GLY A 133 -7.79 5.71 -9.82
N GLY A 134 -7.68 4.50 -9.25
CA GLY A 134 -8.27 3.27 -9.81
C GLY A 134 -7.69 2.88 -11.17
N TYR A 135 -6.50 3.35 -11.52
CA TYR A 135 -5.82 3.19 -12.81
C TYR A 135 -6.53 3.89 -13.99
N VAL A 136 -7.57 4.67 -13.70
CA VAL A 136 -8.39 5.37 -14.71
C VAL A 136 -8.44 6.88 -14.46
N LEU A 137 -7.99 7.36 -13.33
CA LEU A 137 -7.97 8.76 -12.94
C LEU A 137 -6.63 9.13 -12.32
N GLY A 138 -6.44 10.43 -12.07
CA GLY A 138 -5.23 10.95 -11.44
C GLY A 138 -4.13 11.26 -12.44
N ASN A 139 -3.15 12.01 -11.97
CA ASN A 139 -1.93 12.38 -12.67
C ASN A 139 -0.94 13.01 -11.69
N ILE A 140 0.24 13.41 -12.17
CA ILE A 140 1.26 14.09 -11.36
C ILE A 140 0.72 15.37 -10.70
N ASP A 141 -0.11 16.16 -11.41
CA ASP A 141 -0.61 17.44 -10.89
C ASP A 141 -1.67 17.25 -9.81
N THR A 142 -2.56 16.28 -9.96
CA THR A 142 -3.61 15.99 -8.95
C THR A 142 -3.03 15.47 -7.63
N HIS A 143 -1.83 14.88 -7.67
CA HIS A 143 -1.14 14.32 -6.51
C HIS A 143 0.12 15.13 -6.11
N ALA A 144 0.35 16.30 -6.73
CA ALA A 144 1.52 17.13 -6.44
C ALA A 144 1.62 17.55 -4.97
N GLY A 145 0.48 17.80 -4.32
CA GLY A 145 0.41 18.12 -2.90
C GLY A 145 0.92 16.99 -2.02
N LEU A 146 0.48 15.76 -2.27
CA LEU A 146 0.91 14.58 -1.52
C LEU A 146 2.38 14.24 -1.81
N ALA A 147 2.81 14.27 -3.07
CA ALA A 147 4.21 14.03 -3.44
C ALA A 147 5.16 15.01 -2.75
N ALA A 148 4.80 16.29 -2.70
CA ALA A 148 5.57 17.33 -2.01
C ALA A 148 5.56 17.12 -0.49
N GLU A 149 4.46 16.64 0.10
CA GLU A 149 4.40 16.33 1.54
C GLU A 149 5.31 15.15 1.88
N ILE A 150 5.27 14.08 1.10
CA ILE A 150 6.18 12.94 1.24
C ILE A 150 7.63 13.43 1.17
N ALA A 151 7.95 14.30 0.20
CA ALA A 151 9.29 14.84 0.06
C ALA A 151 9.75 15.62 1.32
N ARG A 152 8.87 16.46 1.89
CA ARG A 152 9.18 17.23 3.11
C ARG A 152 9.35 16.34 4.34
N GLN A 153 8.41 15.42 4.58
CA GLN A 153 8.40 14.62 5.80
C GLN A 153 9.53 13.58 5.83
N LEU A 154 9.85 13.01 4.67
CA LEU A 154 10.97 12.08 4.55
C LEU A 154 12.31 12.80 4.34
N ASP A 155 12.31 14.11 4.04
CA ASP A 155 13.47 14.85 3.59
C ASP A 155 14.23 14.13 2.45
N LEU A 156 13.47 13.63 1.48
CA LEU A 156 13.96 12.92 0.29
C LEU A 156 13.39 13.52 -0.99
N PRO A 157 14.12 13.43 -2.11
CA PRO A 157 13.52 13.71 -3.41
C PRO A 157 12.45 12.67 -3.72
N VAL A 158 11.32 13.12 -4.29
CA VAL A 158 10.23 12.29 -4.78
C VAL A 158 10.12 12.42 -6.28
N VAL A 159 10.18 11.33 -7.02
CA VAL A 159 9.91 11.26 -8.46
C VAL A 159 8.53 10.68 -8.65
N SER A 160 7.58 11.53 -9.05
CA SER A 160 6.21 11.12 -9.41
C SER A 160 6.16 10.66 -10.85
N VAL A 161 5.40 9.58 -11.10
CA VAL A 161 5.35 8.87 -12.38
C VAL A 161 4.00 9.08 -13.05
N GLU A 162 4.00 9.57 -14.30
CA GLU A 162 2.81 9.68 -15.17
C GLU A 162 2.62 8.36 -15.93
N TYR A 163 2.17 7.32 -15.24
CA TYR A 163 1.93 6.02 -15.85
C TYR A 163 0.64 6.03 -16.69
N ARG A 164 0.58 5.19 -17.73
CA ARG A 164 -0.58 5.09 -18.63
C ARG A 164 -1.83 4.63 -17.91
N LEU A 165 -2.96 5.26 -18.27
CA LEU A 165 -4.27 4.98 -17.67
C LEU A 165 -5.16 4.17 -18.61
N ALA A 166 -6.03 3.36 -18.02
CA ALA A 166 -7.20 2.80 -18.66
C ALA A 166 -8.31 3.88 -18.75
N PRO A 167 -9.22 3.78 -19.70
CA PRO A 167 -9.48 2.64 -20.58
C PRO A 167 -8.63 2.58 -21.85
N GLU A 168 -7.82 3.60 -22.19
CA GLU A 168 -6.98 3.59 -23.39
C GLU A 168 -5.87 2.56 -23.30
N ASN A 169 -5.32 2.38 -22.08
CA ASN A 169 -4.23 1.45 -21.81
C ASN A 169 -4.61 0.57 -20.61
N PRO A 170 -5.42 -0.49 -20.83
CA PRO A 170 -5.82 -1.39 -19.74
C PRO A 170 -4.64 -2.17 -19.18
N TRP A 171 -4.87 -2.95 -18.14
CA TRP A 171 -3.87 -3.86 -17.58
C TRP A 171 -3.22 -4.72 -18.68
N PRO A 172 -1.89 -4.93 -18.67
CA PRO A 172 -0.92 -4.59 -17.62
C PRO A 172 -0.13 -3.27 -17.85
N ALA A 173 -0.65 -2.29 -18.60
CA ALA A 173 0.10 -1.09 -18.94
C ALA A 173 0.64 -0.30 -17.73
N ALA A 174 -0.18 -0.08 -16.72
CA ALA A 174 0.23 0.66 -15.51
C ALA A 174 1.35 -0.06 -14.71
N PRO A 175 1.28 -1.36 -14.38
CA PRO A 175 2.39 -2.07 -13.75
C PRO A 175 3.65 -2.17 -14.62
N ASP A 176 3.52 -2.24 -15.95
CA ASP A 176 4.68 -2.21 -16.85
C ASP A 176 5.40 -0.86 -16.78
N ASP A 177 4.64 0.24 -16.81
CA ASP A 177 5.20 1.59 -16.69
C ASP A 177 5.78 1.85 -15.31
N GLY A 178 5.12 1.39 -14.25
CA GLY A 178 5.59 1.53 -12.87
C GLY A 178 6.92 0.84 -12.63
N GLU A 179 7.07 -0.40 -13.10
CA GLU A 179 8.32 -1.16 -13.02
C GLU A 179 9.42 -0.50 -13.87
N ALA A 180 9.11 -0.12 -15.10
CA ALA A 180 10.05 0.56 -16.01
C ALA A 180 10.55 1.87 -15.40
N ALA A 181 9.65 2.66 -14.80
CA ALA A 181 10.00 3.92 -14.15
C ALA A 181 10.94 3.72 -12.96
N ALA A 182 10.66 2.76 -12.06
CA ALA A 182 11.54 2.47 -10.94
C ALA A 182 12.94 2.02 -11.39
N ARG A 183 13.02 1.16 -12.40
CA ARG A 183 14.29 0.72 -12.99
C ARG A 183 15.06 1.87 -13.63
N TRP A 184 14.35 2.73 -14.37
CA TRP A 184 14.97 3.86 -15.03
C TRP A 184 15.47 4.91 -14.02
N VAL A 185 14.70 5.27 -13.01
CA VAL A 185 15.10 6.19 -11.94
C VAL A 185 16.33 5.66 -11.20
N ALA A 186 16.39 4.36 -10.91
CA ALA A 186 17.54 3.72 -10.27
C ALA A 186 18.85 3.90 -11.07
N ALA A 187 18.76 3.92 -12.40
CA ALA A 187 19.94 4.04 -13.28
C ALA A 187 20.28 5.49 -13.67
N ASN A 188 19.33 6.43 -13.55
CA ASN A 188 19.43 7.75 -14.19
C ASN A 188 19.32 8.94 -13.22
N GLY A 189 19.85 8.85 -12.00
CA GLY A 189 19.83 9.95 -11.03
C GLY A 189 20.38 11.27 -11.58
N LYS A 190 21.36 11.21 -12.50
CA LYS A 190 21.94 12.38 -13.16
C LYS A 190 20.92 13.21 -13.96
N ALA A 191 19.88 12.57 -14.54
CA ALA A 191 18.82 13.28 -15.26
C ALA A 191 18.06 14.24 -14.33
N PHE A 192 18.00 13.95 -13.05
CA PHE A 192 17.42 14.77 -12.01
C PHE A 192 18.44 15.72 -11.34
N GLY A 193 19.72 15.68 -11.77
CA GLY A 193 20.81 16.39 -11.10
C GLY A 193 21.08 15.84 -9.69
N ARG A 194 20.89 14.55 -9.48
CA ARG A 194 21.01 13.87 -8.18
C ARG A 194 21.87 12.60 -8.30
N GLN A 195 22.38 12.16 -7.16
CA GLN A 195 23.03 10.85 -7.01
C GLN A 195 22.17 9.99 -6.07
N PHE A 196 21.43 9.06 -6.65
CA PHE A 196 20.58 8.15 -5.88
C PHE A 196 21.37 6.93 -5.38
N THR A 197 21.04 6.43 -4.18
CA THR A 197 21.70 5.30 -3.54
C THR A 197 20.75 4.15 -3.19
N GLY A 198 19.44 4.37 -3.31
CA GLY A 198 18.39 3.38 -3.05
C GLY A 198 17.04 3.94 -3.46
N LEU A 199 16.07 3.04 -3.60
CA LEU A 199 14.68 3.37 -3.93
C LEU A 199 13.81 3.23 -2.69
N VAL A 200 12.93 4.20 -2.46
CA VAL A 200 11.73 4.04 -1.64
C VAL A 200 10.55 4.00 -2.62
N LEU A 201 9.78 2.93 -2.63
CA LEU A 201 8.58 2.87 -3.46
C LEU A 201 7.38 3.32 -2.65
N SER A 202 6.55 4.20 -3.19
CA SER A 202 5.36 4.71 -2.51
C SER A 202 4.24 5.00 -3.50
N GLY A 203 3.01 4.93 -3.03
CA GLY A 203 1.85 5.28 -3.80
C GLY A 203 0.57 5.08 -3.00
N ASP A 204 -0.50 5.68 -3.47
CA ASP A 204 -1.80 5.64 -2.83
C ASP A 204 -2.82 4.88 -3.66
N SER A 205 -3.71 4.09 -3.03
CA SER A 205 -4.78 3.34 -3.71
C SER A 205 -4.23 2.42 -4.83
N ALA A 206 -4.59 2.65 -6.08
CA ALA A 206 -4.02 2.00 -7.26
C ALA A 206 -2.49 2.14 -7.30
N GLY A 207 -1.96 3.32 -6.97
CA GLY A 207 -0.52 3.54 -6.83
C GLY A 207 0.10 2.76 -5.68
N GLY A 208 -0.65 2.51 -4.61
CA GLY A 208 -0.27 1.61 -3.54
C GLY A 208 -0.12 0.16 -4.01
N ASN A 209 -1.02 -0.31 -4.89
CA ASN A 209 -0.86 -1.60 -5.57
C ASN A 209 0.39 -1.61 -6.47
N LEU A 210 0.59 -0.56 -7.31
CA LEU A 210 1.79 -0.44 -8.13
C LEU A 210 3.07 -0.47 -7.29
N THR A 211 3.06 0.13 -6.09
CA THR A 211 4.17 0.03 -5.12
C THR A 211 4.48 -1.42 -4.77
N LEU A 212 3.46 -2.22 -4.45
CA LEU A 212 3.62 -3.61 -4.02
C LEU A 212 4.08 -4.51 -5.18
N VAL A 213 3.45 -4.40 -6.34
CA VAL A 213 3.80 -5.26 -7.49
C VAL A 213 5.17 -4.90 -8.08
N THR A 214 5.54 -3.61 -8.07
CA THR A 214 6.89 -3.17 -8.46
C THR A 214 7.94 -3.67 -7.46
N SER A 215 7.67 -3.59 -6.15
CA SER A 215 8.58 -4.13 -5.13
C SER A 215 8.84 -5.63 -5.33
N ALA A 216 7.80 -6.41 -5.60
CA ALA A 216 7.94 -7.83 -5.89
C ALA A 216 8.77 -8.07 -7.16
N ALA A 217 8.50 -7.34 -8.24
CA ALA A 217 9.27 -7.44 -9.48
C ALA A 217 10.75 -7.07 -9.29
N LEU A 218 11.05 -6.06 -8.47
CA LEU A 218 12.43 -5.64 -8.18
C LEU A 218 13.14 -6.55 -7.16
N ARG A 219 12.43 -7.27 -6.30
CA ARG A 219 12.97 -8.34 -5.49
C ARG A 219 13.43 -9.52 -6.38
N ASP A 220 12.55 -9.95 -7.29
CA ASP A 220 12.78 -11.12 -8.14
C ASP A 220 13.83 -10.84 -9.22
N LYS A 221 13.83 -9.64 -9.76
CA LYS A 221 14.83 -9.15 -10.71
C LYS A 221 15.32 -7.76 -10.29
N PRO A 222 16.44 -7.67 -9.57
CA PRO A 222 16.93 -6.41 -9.03
C PRO A 222 17.14 -5.31 -10.07
N ALA A 223 16.91 -4.05 -9.66
CA ALA A 223 17.27 -2.84 -10.42
C ALA A 223 18.72 -2.44 -10.12
N ALA A 224 19.20 -1.33 -10.72
CA ALA A 224 20.54 -0.79 -10.48
C ALA A 224 20.76 -0.34 -9.02
N LEU A 225 19.67 -0.07 -8.28
CA LEU A 225 19.69 0.30 -6.86
C LEU A 225 18.69 -0.57 -6.10
N PRO A 226 18.96 -0.90 -4.82
CA PRO A 226 18.05 -1.69 -3.99
C PRO A 226 16.80 -0.88 -3.62
N VAL A 227 15.67 -1.57 -3.45
CA VAL A 227 14.50 -1.01 -2.76
C VAL A 227 14.76 -1.12 -1.25
N VAL A 228 14.85 0.03 -0.58
CA VAL A 228 15.16 0.10 0.86
C VAL A 228 13.93 0.22 1.75
N LEU A 229 12.80 0.68 1.21
CA LEU A 229 11.53 0.81 1.90
C LEU A 229 10.38 0.82 0.90
N GLN A 230 9.20 0.35 1.30
CA GLN A 230 7.95 0.59 0.57
C GLN A 230 6.88 1.18 1.49
N ILE A 231 6.09 2.14 0.95
CA ILE A 231 5.04 2.85 1.68
C ILE A 231 3.74 2.80 0.87
N PRO A 232 3.07 1.65 0.80
CA PRO A 232 1.76 1.54 0.16
C PRO A 232 0.67 2.13 1.05
N MET A 233 -0.05 3.13 0.56
CA MET A 233 -1.15 3.79 1.25
C MET A 233 -2.48 3.25 0.75
N TYR A 234 -3.29 2.69 1.65
CA TYR A 234 -4.59 2.06 1.39
C TYR A 234 -4.65 1.29 0.06
N PRO A 235 -3.70 0.36 -0.17
CA PRO A 235 -3.53 -0.29 -1.46
C PRO A 235 -4.65 -1.27 -1.78
N ALA A 236 -4.97 -1.44 -3.07
CA ALA A 236 -5.63 -2.64 -3.54
C ALA A 236 -4.61 -3.79 -3.52
N THR A 237 -4.88 -4.87 -2.76
CA THR A 237 -3.94 -6.00 -2.63
C THR A 237 -4.50 -7.32 -3.16
N ASP A 238 -5.82 -7.37 -3.37
CA ASP A 238 -6.54 -8.58 -3.75
C ASP A 238 -7.76 -8.25 -4.62
N PHE A 239 -7.72 -8.62 -5.88
CA PHE A 239 -8.84 -8.48 -6.82
C PHE A 239 -9.68 -9.76 -6.91
N ALA A 240 -9.22 -10.87 -6.29
CA ALA A 240 -9.84 -12.17 -6.40
C ALA A 240 -10.86 -12.46 -5.30
N LYS A 241 -10.79 -11.74 -4.17
CA LYS A 241 -11.58 -12.04 -2.96
C LYS A 241 -12.37 -10.83 -2.48
N VAL A 242 -13.59 -11.09 -1.99
CA VAL A 242 -14.42 -10.11 -1.29
C VAL A 242 -14.18 -10.20 0.21
N TYR A 243 -13.88 -9.08 0.85
CA TYR A 243 -13.63 -8.94 2.28
C TYR A 243 -14.83 -8.34 3.01
N PRO A 244 -14.94 -8.48 4.34
CA PRO A 244 -16.03 -7.85 5.11
C PRO A 244 -16.13 -6.34 4.86
N SER A 245 -15.01 -5.61 4.82
CA SER A 245 -14.98 -4.17 4.57
C SER A 245 -15.59 -3.75 3.23
N ASN A 246 -15.57 -4.62 2.20
CA ASN A 246 -16.25 -4.34 0.94
C ASN A 246 -17.77 -4.20 1.11
N ARG A 247 -18.36 -4.89 2.10
CA ARG A 247 -19.79 -4.81 2.45
C ARG A 247 -20.04 -3.70 3.46
N ASP A 248 -19.20 -3.60 4.50
CA ASP A 248 -19.34 -2.61 5.58
C ASP A 248 -19.27 -1.17 5.06
N PHE A 249 -18.46 -0.93 4.02
CA PHE A 249 -18.23 0.38 3.42
C PHE A 249 -18.63 0.43 1.94
N ALA A 250 -19.64 -0.36 1.56
CA ALA A 250 -20.13 -0.47 0.18
C ALA A 250 -20.65 0.86 -0.39
N ALA A 251 -21.08 1.79 0.45
CA ALA A 251 -21.60 3.10 0.07
C ALA A 251 -21.37 4.14 1.18
N GLY A 252 -21.35 5.42 0.81
CA GLY A 252 -21.34 6.52 1.78
C GLY A 252 -19.94 6.98 2.24
N TYR A 253 -18.84 6.39 1.71
CA TYR A 253 -17.46 6.67 2.13
C TYR A 253 -16.52 7.02 0.98
N THR A 254 -17.03 7.69 -0.05
CA THR A 254 -16.36 8.13 -1.29
C THR A 254 -16.00 7.01 -2.26
N LEU A 255 -15.17 6.06 -1.87
CA LEU A 255 -14.97 4.81 -2.63
C LEU A 255 -16.12 3.86 -2.25
N ASP A 256 -16.86 3.44 -3.25
CA ASP A 256 -18.03 2.57 -3.10
C ASP A 256 -17.96 1.39 -4.09
N THR A 257 -18.91 0.47 -3.95
CA THR A 257 -18.97 -0.73 -4.81
C THR A 257 -19.12 -0.39 -6.28
N GLU A 258 -19.87 0.66 -6.60
CA GLU A 258 -20.09 1.12 -7.97
C GLU A 258 -18.80 1.64 -8.61
N SER A 259 -18.08 2.51 -7.89
CA SER A 259 -16.76 3.00 -8.30
C SER A 259 -15.75 1.87 -8.49
N LEU A 260 -15.71 0.91 -7.54
CA LEU A 260 -14.83 -0.26 -7.65
C LEU A 260 -15.16 -1.12 -8.87
N ALA A 261 -16.44 -1.34 -9.15
CA ALA A 261 -16.90 -2.09 -10.33
C ALA A 261 -16.52 -1.37 -11.62
N SER A 262 -16.73 -0.04 -11.70
CA SER A 262 -16.34 0.78 -12.84
C SER A 262 -14.84 0.74 -13.08
N PHE A 263 -14.02 0.91 -12.04
CA PHE A 263 -12.55 0.81 -12.16
C PHE A 263 -12.12 -0.57 -12.65
N ALA A 264 -12.69 -1.64 -12.09
CA ALA A 264 -12.38 -3.01 -12.51
C ALA A 264 -12.73 -3.27 -13.98
N ALA A 265 -13.90 -2.77 -14.45
CA ALA A 265 -14.34 -2.92 -15.83
C ALA A 265 -13.41 -2.23 -16.83
N HIS A 266 -12.91 -1.03 -16.50
CA HIS A 266 -12.02 -0.27 -17.37
C HIS A 266 -10.57 -0.75 -17.32
N TYR A 267 -10.08 -1.10 -16.11
CA TYR A 267 -8.71 -1.58 -15.93
C TYR A 267 -8.52 -2.99 -16.44
N ALA A 268 -9.53 -3.85 -16.31
CA ALA A 268 -9.60 -5.20 -16.86
C ALA A 268 -8.40 -6.09 -16.44
N ALA A 269 -7.97 -5.99 -15.19
CA ALA A 269 -6.88 -6.82 -14.67
C ALA A 269 -7.34 -8.28 -14.50
N ASP A 270 -6.41 -9.24 -14.71
CA ASP A 270 -6.59 -10.62 -14.29
C ASP A 270 -6.49 -10.71 -12.76
N PRO A 271 -7.60 -11.02 -12.05
CA PRO A 271 -7.60 -11.06 -10.58
C PRO A 271 -6.71 -12.15 -10.00
N GLN A 272 -6.33 -13.17 -10.76
CA GLN A 272 -5.43 -14.23 -10.33
C GLN A 272 -3.96 -13.92 -10.59
N SER A 273 -3.66 -12.86 -11.31
CA SER A 273 -2.29 -12.43 -11.55
C SER A 273 -1.64 -11.84 -10.31
N LEU A 274 -0.41 -12.23 -10.00
CA LEU A 274 0.40 -11.63 -8.92
C LEU A 274 0.68 -10.14 -9.16
N ARG A 275 0.62 -9.69 -10.41
CA ARG A 275 0.77 -8.27 -10.79
C ARG A 275 -0.53 -7.45 -10.66
N ALA A 276 -1.64 -8.09 -10.30
CA ALA A 276 -2.90 -7.45 -9.90
C ALA A 276 -3.15 -7.68 -8.40
N SER A 277 -3.11 -8.93 -7.96
CA SER A 277 -3.36 -9.37 -6.59
C SER A 277 -2.07 -9.81 -5.89
N PRO A 278 -1.22 -8.89 -5.43
CA PRO A 278 0.07 -9.22 -4.82
C PRO A 278 -0.05 -10.06 -3.54
N ILE A 279 -1.21 -10.11 -2.91
CA ILE A 279 -1.45 -10.97 -1.75
C ILE A 279 -1.36 -12.46 -2.08
N LEU A 280 -1.55 -12.87 -3.33
CA LEU A 280 -1.46 -14.26 -3.76
C LEU A 280 -0.01 -14.77 -3.84
N GLY A 281 0.95 -13.84 -3.97
CA GLY A 281 2.37 -14.16 -4.13
C GLY A 281 3.11 -14.51 -2.83
N ASP A 282 4.34 -14.95 -2.96
CA ASP A 282 5.29 -15.04 -1.85
C ASP A 282 5.76 -13.62 -1.48
N LEU A 283 5.70 -13.28 -0.19
CA LEU A 283 6.11 -11.98 0.33
C LEU A 283 7.49 -11.99 1.01
N ALA A 284 8.12 -13.16 1.12
CA ALA A 284 9.47 -13.25 1.70
C ALA A 284 10.48 -12.42 0.89
N GLY A 285 11.39 -11.76 1.60
CA GLY A 285 12.42 -10.93 0.98
C GLY A 285 11.95 -9.60 0.39
N LEU A 286 10.67 -9.24 0.54
CA LEU A 286 10.22 -7.88 0.22
C LEU A 286 10.90 -6.85 1.13
N PRO A 287 11.04 -5.59 0.67
CA PRO A 287 11.66 -4.55 1.48
C PRO A 287 10.84 -4.24 2.74
N PRO A 288 11.48 -3.69 3.80
CA PRO A 288 10.76 -3.12 4.93
C PRO A 288 9.57 -2.28 4.50
N THR A 289 8.45 -2.37 5.23
CA THR A 289 7.16 -1.84 4.77
C THR A 289 6.49 -0.99 5.83
N VAL A 290 6.00 0.20 5.44
CA VAL A 290 4.98 0.94 6.18
C VAL A 290 3.67 0.83 5.41
N LEU A 291 2.79 -0.05 5.85
CA LEU A 291 1.48 -0.24 5.21
C LEU A 291 0.43 0.59 5.92
N VAL A 292 -0.26 1.42 5.15
CA VAL A 292 -1.30 2.32 5.65
C VAL A 292 -2.66 1.87 5.16
N THR A 293 -3.68 1.87 6.05
CA THR A 293 -5.10 1.66 5.68
C THR A 293 -5.96 2.81 6.19
N ALA A 294 -7.14 2.99 5.61
CA ALA A 294 -8.16 3.88 6.13
C ALA A 294 -9.22 3.05 6.87
N GLY A 295 -9.74 3.60 7.98
CA GLY A 295 -10.68 2.87 8.83
C GLY A 295 -12.07 2.68 8.20
N LEU A 296 -12.47 3.60 7.31
CA LEU A 296 -13.76 3.64 6.61
C LEU A 296 -13.52 3.41 5.11
N ASP A 297 -13.02 2.23 4.75
CA ASP A 297 -12.54 1.93 3.41
C ASP A 297 -12.92 0.50 3.01
N PRO A 298 -13.56 0.28 1.85
CA PRO A 298 -13.82 -1.06 1.34
C PRO A 298 -12.54 -1.90 1.15
N LEU A 299 -11.37 -1.27 0.97
CA LEU A 299 -10.08 -1.97 0.82
C LEU A 299 -9.37 -2.23 2.16
N ARG A 300 -9.94 -1.79 3.31
CA ARG A 300 -9.32 -1.90 4.63
C ARG A 300 -8.86 -3.32 4.97
N ASP A 301 -9.75 -4.28 4.86
CA ASP A 301 -9.49 -5.63 5.37
C ASP A 301 -8.52 -6.43 4.48
N GLN A 302 -8.48 -6.16 3.17
CA GLN A 302 -7.43 -6.73 2.32
C GLN A 302 -6.05 -6.14 2.63
N GLY A 303 -5.96 -4.85 2.98
CA GLY A 303 -4.73 -4.22 3.46
C GLY A 303 -4.25 -4.82 4.78
N ARG A 304 -5.16 -5.04 5.74
CA ARG A 304 -4.86 -5.73 7.01
C ARG A 304 -4.34 -7.16 6.77
N ALA A 305 -4.99 -7.89 5.86
CA ALA A 305 -4.58 -9.26 5.50
C ALA A 305 -3.19 -9.27 4.87
N TYR A 306 -2.89 -8.30 4.01
CA TYR A 306 -1.56 -8.16 3.40
C TYR A 306 -0.48 -7.83 4.45
N ALA A 307 -0.75 -6.92 5.38
CA ALA A 307 0.18 -6.61 6.48
C ALA A 307 0.46 -7.83 7.35
N ALA A 308 -0.57 -8.60 7.72
CA ALA A 308 -0.41 -9.84 8.47
C ALA A 308 0.46 -10.86 7.70
N LYS A 309 0.27 -10.98 6.38
CA LYS A 309 1.06 -11.87 5.53
C LYS A 309 2.52 -11.40 5.42
N LEU A 310 2.79 -10.09 5.35
CA LEU A 310 4.16 -9.54 5.39
C LEU A 310 4.88 -9.93 6.69
N VAL A 311 4.21 -9.73 7.84
CA VAL A 311 4.78 -10.10 9.15
C VAL A 311 5.06 -11.59 9.23
N ALA A 312 4.12 -12.44 8.77
CA ALA A 312 4.30 -13.89 8.73
C ALA A 312 5.45 -14.33 7.81
N ALA A 313 5.74 -13.55 6.75
CA ALA A 313 6.86 -13.78 5.83
C ALA A 313 8.21 -13.22 6.36
N GLY A 314 8.24 -12.68 7.58
CA GLY A 314 9.46 -12.12 8.19
C GLY A 314 9.87 -10.74 7.64
N VAL A 315 8.99 -10.03 6.94
CA VAL A 315 9.26 -8.68 6.43
C VAL A 315 9.09 -7.67 7.57
N PRO A 316 10.09 -6.82 7.87
CA PRO A 316 9.94 -5.74 8.84
C PRO A 316 8.79 -4.81 8.44
N THR A 317 7.71 -4.82 9.22
CA THR A 317 6.45 -4.16 8.85
C THR A 317 5.95 -3.26 9.98
N ALA A 318 5.69 -1.99 9.67
CA ALA A 318 4.87 -1.10 10.46
C ALA A 318 3.49 -1.01 9.81
N PHE A 319 2.43 -1.22 10.58
CA PHE A 319 1.05 -1.07 10.13
C PHE A 319 0.43 0.17 10.76
N TYR A 320 -0.20 1.01 9.93
CA TYR A 320 -0.90 2.21 10.37
C TYR A 320 -2.33 2.22 9.83
N GLU A 321 -3.31 2.41 10.69
CA GLU A 321 -4.70 2.58 10.27
C GLU A 321 -5.23 3.95 10.66
N GLY A 322 -5.64 4.75 9.69
CA GLY A 322 -6.32 6.03 9.88
C GLY A 322 -7.74 5.82 10.38
N ARG A 323 -7.92 5.64 11.71
CA ARG A 323 -9.24 5.41 12.33
C ARG A 323 -10.19 6.55 12.06
N GLY A 324 -11.36 6.25 11.50
CA GLY A 324 -12.40 7.24 11.16
C GLY A 324 -12.08 8.08 9.93
N LEU A 325 -11.02 7.74 9.17
CA LEU A 325 -10.69 8.31 7.87
C LEU A 325 -11.19 7.41 6.74
N ILE A 326 -11.49 8.03 5.61
CA ILE A 326 -11.99 7.41 4.38
C ILE A 326 -10.86 7.06 3.42
N HIS A 327 -11.14 6.21 2.42
CA HIS A 327 -10.22 5.94 1.31
C HIS A 327 -9.72 7.23 0.65
N GLY A 328 -8.45 7.29 0.29
CA GLY A 328 -7.85 8.46 -0.37
C GLY A 328 -7.54 9.64 0.56
N PHE A 329 -7.67 9.49 1.87
CA PHE A 329 -7.54 10.60 2.83
C PHE A 329 -6.25 11.43 2.67
N ALA A 330 -5.15 10.80 2.27
CA ALA A 330 -3.87 11.50 2.11
C ALA A 330 -3.87 12.54 0.97
N THR A 331 -4.89 12.51 0.08
CA THR A 331 -5.13 13.50 -0.98
C THR A 331 -6.29 14.46 -0.66
N TYR A 332 -6.87 14.37 0.55
CA TYR A 332 -7.99 15.21 0.98
C TYR A 332 -7.63 16.15 2.15
N ARG A 333 -6.35 16.38 2.41
CA ARG A 333 -5.81 17.07 3.59
C ARG A 333 -6.28 18.52 3.77
N LYS A 334 -6.67 19.20 2.67
CA LYS A 334 -7.33 20.52 2.74
C LYS A 334 -8.78 20.40 3.17
N ALA A 335 -9.50 19.43 2.63
CA ALA A 335 -10.91 19.21 2.91
C ALA A 335 -11.14 18.46 4.23
N ILE A 336 -10.18 17.64 4.65
CA ILE A 336 -10.18 16.87 5.90
C ILE A 336 -8.87 17.17 6.66
N PRO A 337 -8.84 18.23 7.48
CA PRO A 337 -7.61 18.65 8.18
C PRO A 337 -7.00 17.56 9.08
N SER A 338 -7.84 16.70 9.69
CA SER A 338 -7.33 15.58 10.50
C SER A 338 -6.53 14.56 9.68
N ALA A 339 -6.75 14.45 8.37
CA ALA A 339 -5.97 13.60 7.47
C ALA A 339 -4.49 14.03 7.36
N GLN A 340 -4.19 15.33 7.50
CA GLN A 340 -2.82 15.82 7.53
C GLN A 340 -2.06 15.26 8.74
N VAL A 341 -2.71 15.18 9.91
CA VAL A 341 -2.09 14.64 11.13
C VAL A 341 -1.67 13.18 10.93
N ASP A 342 -2.57 12.36 10.38
CA ASP A 342 -2.27 10.95 10.10
C ASP A 342 -1.21 10.79 9.00
N THR A 343 -1.25 11.65 7.97
CA THR A 343 -0.26 11.64 6.88
C THR A 343 1.15 11.91 7.43
N VAL A 344 1.30 12.90 8.30
CA VAL A 344 2.58 13.19 8.98
C VAL A 344 2.99 12.03 9.87
N ALA A 345 2.05 11.44 10.63
CA ALA A 345 2.35 10.36 11.57
C ALA A 345 2.93 9.12 10.88
N PHE A 346 2.30 8.59 9.82
CA PHE A 346 2.84 7.42 9.14
C PHE A 346 4.13 7.73 8.35
N LEU A 347 4.30 8.95 7.84
CA LEU A 347 5.56 9.34 7.20
C LEU A 347 6.71 9.46 8.20
N HIS A 348 6.45 9.88 9.45
CA HIS A 348 7.45 9.84 10.53
C HIS A 348 7.86 8.41 10.87
N ILE A 349 6.92 7.45 10.87
CA ILE A 349 7.25 6.02 11.02
C ILE A 349 8.18 5.58 9.88
N ALA A 350 7.86 5.95 8.65
CA ALA A 350 8.69 5.62 7.49
C ALA A 350 10.09 6.25 7.59
N ARG A 351 10.19 7.49 8.04
CA ARG A 351 11.48 8.16 8.28
C ARG A 351 12.30 7.44 9.34
N ALA A 352 11.69 7.07 10.47
CA ALA A 352 12.38 6.33 11.53
C ALA A 352 12.91 4.97 11.04
N MET A 353 12.16 4.25 10.20
CA MET A 353 12.62 3.00 9.60
C MET A 353 13.82 3.20 8.66
N LEU A 354 13.85 4.28 7.88
CA LEU A 354 14.99 4.63 7.01
C LEU A 354 16.24 4.98 7.85
N ASP A 355 16.08 5.77 8.89
CA ASP A 355 17.19 6.18 9.77
C ASP A 355 17.78 4.98 10.52
N GLY A 356 16.94 4.06 11.00
CA GLY A 356 17.37 2.81 11.64
C GLY A 356 18.21 1.92 10.71
N GLN A 357 17.83 1.81 9.43
CA GLN A 357 18.62 1.07 8.44
C GLN A 357 19.99 1.74 8.13
N ALA A 358 20.04 3.08 8.13
CA ALA A 358 21.28 3.80 7.92
C ALA A 358 22.24 3.61 9.11
N ALA A 359 21.72 3.55 10.33
CA ALA A 359 22.52 3.30 11.53
C ALA A 359 23.09 1.88 11.60
N SER A 360 22.33 0.86 11.14
CA SER A 360 22.79 -0.55 11.16
C SER A 360 23.85 -0.89 10.12
N LYS A 361 24.12 0.01 9.16
CA LYS A 361 25.16 -0.17 8.11
C LYS A 361 26.49 0.53 8.45
N LYS A 362 26.53 1.27 9.56
CA LYS A 362 27.75 1.89 10.11
C LYS A 362 28.36 1.01 11.20
#